data_c17d89b7dcecd05867d1d7a554c5cbf3
#
_entry.id   c17d89b7dcecd05867d1d7a554c5cbf3
#
_cell.length_a   1.000
_cell.length_b   1.000
_cell.length_c   1.000
_cell.angle_alpha   90.00
_cell.angle_beta   90.00
_cell.angle_gamma   90.00
#
_symmetry.space_group_name_H-M   'P 1'
#
loop_
_entity.id
_entity.type
_entity.pdbx_description
1 polymer ?
#
loop_
_entity_poly.entity_id
_entity_poly.type
_entity_poly.pdbx_seq_one_letter_code
_entity_poly.pdbx_strand_id
1 'polypeptide(L)'
;KFENNEVHLRNRAGNDLDDFFKTGVTTNNSIALSGGTDKMSSYFSYGNSHANGMIDNNSYNRHTFSFRQSFKFYDRASIDVSMNYIQTKTKNRPGGGITMNPIYHLYMMPRNIDLGYYRNNYRVDNGTWLTGQQTYFKRNLADGTYTKVKERGTVTGQPMQNWAYSAQGQNNPYWLINQNSSVAKEDRFFGNITGSLDIYDGLSFQARLGMDFTKYESESKRYATTWLPASMEDLGRYWWSYSKTTDLYTDFMFNYNKTFGDWDVSATAGYVGHIRKTFGHGNDVTATYYYGDREHLSTMANYFSTAAGGPGATSPSQSSDWNKGAVV
;
A
#
# COMPACT_ATOMS: atom_id res chain seq x y z
N LYS A 1 29.40 10.53 -6.76
CA LYS A 1 30.21 9.69 -7.67
C LYS A 1 30.45 8.37 -6.99
N PHE A 2 30.14 7.28 -7.65
CA PHE A 2 30.44 5.94 -7.22
C PHE A 2 31.86 5.60 -7.70
N GLU A 3 32.71 5.05 -6.84
CA GLU A 3 34.14 4.88 -7.16
C GLU A 3 34.45 3.70 -8.09
N ASN A 4 33.52 2.79 -8.35
CA ASN A 4 33.78 1.59 -9.15
C ASN A 4 32.71 1.40 -10.24
N ASN A 5 32.48 2.42 -11.07
CA ASN A 5 31.62 2.27 -12.23
C ASN A 5 32.38 1.71 -13.43
N GLU A 6 32.59 0.43 -13.47
CA GLU A 6 32.96 -0.23 -14.72
C GLU A 6 31.76 -0.19 -15.68
N VAL A 7 32.03 0.29 -16.90
CA VAL A 7 31.02 0.33 -17.93
C VAL A 7 31.10 -0.95 -18.74
N HIS A 8 30.14 -1.82 -18.59
CA HIS A 8 30.02 -3.05 -19.36
C HIS A 8 29.18 -2.78 -20.61
N LEU A 9 29.80 -2.91 -21.75
CA LEU A 9 29.17 -2.70 -23.05
C LEU A 9 28.97 -4.02 -23.77
N ARG A 10 27.90 -4.14 -24.52
CA ARG A 10 27.57 -5.26 -25.40
C ARG A 10 27.24 -4.74 -26.79
N ASN A 11 27.47 -5.56 -27.80
CA ASN A 11 27.01 -5.21 -29.14
C ASN A 11 25.48 -5.01 -29.12
N ARG A 12 25.01 -3.95 -29.79
CA ARG A 12 23.60 -3.59 -29.89
C ARG A 12 22.72 -4.72 -30.44
N ALA A 13 23.25 -5.52 -31.39
CA ALA A 13 22.58 -6.70 -31.89
C ALA A 13 22.47 -7.76 -30.78
N GLY A 14 21.28 -8.11 -30.38
CA GLY A 14 21.00 -9.09 -29.32
C GLY A 14 21.01 -8.54 -27.87
N ASN A 15 21.05 -7.21 -27.70
CA ASN A 15 20.79 -6.59 -26.40
C ASN A 15 19.36 -6.07 -26.41
N ASP A 16 18.42 -6.97 -26.12
CA ASP A 16 17.01 -6.66 -26.23
C ASP A 16 16.46 -6.18 -24.89
N LEU A 17 15.66 -5.11 -24.93
CA LEU A 17 14.97 -4.61 -23.75
C LEU A 17 13.90 -5.60 -23.26
N ASP A 18 13.42 -6.46 -24.14
CA ASP A 18 12.45 -7.49 -23.83
C ASP A 18 12.97 -8.52 -22.83
N ASP A 19 14.31 -8.72 -22.74
CA ASP A 19 14.95 -9.56 -21.74
C ASP A 19 14.72 -9.10 -20.28
N PHE A 20 14.31 -7.85 -20.09
CA PHE A 20 13.93 -7.33 -18.79
C PHE A 20 12.57 -7.83 -18.32
N PHE A 21 11.71 -8.15 -19.27
CA PHE A 21 10.35 -8.57 -19.00
C PHE A 21 10.21 -10.08 -19.03
N LYS A 22 9.27 -10.59 -18.28
CA LYS A 22 8.85 -11.99 -18.32
C LYS A 22 7.37 -12.10 -18.65
N THR A 23 6.94 -13.28 -19.02
CA THR A 23 5.51 -13.56 -19.16
C THR A 23 4.82 -13.40 -17.80
N GLY A 24 3.89 -12.47 -17.72
CA GLY A 24 2.99 -12.34 -16.56
C GLY A 24 1.97 -13.48 -16.57
N VAL A 25 1.71 -14.06 -15.39
CA VAL A 25 0.73 -15.15 -15.25
C VAL A 25 -0.28 -14.76 -14.18
N THR A 26 -1.56 -14.89 -14.53
CA THR A 26 -2.67 -14.72 -13.58
C THR A 26 -3.46 -15.99 -13.48
N THR A 27 -3.70 -16.45 -12.25
CA THR A 27 -4.56 -17.60 -11.95
C THR A 27 -5.73 -17.15 -11.08
N ASN A 28 -6.94 -17.58 -11.45
CA ASN A 28 -8.15 -17.33 -10.68
C ASN A 28 -8.81 -18.68 -10.38
N ASN A 29 -8.97 -18.96 -9.10
CA ASN A 29 -9.60 -20.16 -8.62
C ASN A 29 -10.79 -19.79 -7.75
N SER A 30 -11.91 -20.48 -7.89
CA SER A 30 -13.06 -20.26 -7.03
C SER A 30 -13.83 -21.54 -6.78
N ILE A 31 -14.41 -21.62 -5.60
CA ILE A 31 -15.36 -22.66 -5.23
C ILE A 31 -16.55 -22.00 -4.56
N ALA A 32 -17.75 -22.47 -4.89
CA ALA A 32 -18.97 -22.00 -4.28
C ALA A 32 -19.84 -23.20 -3.89
N LEU A 33 -20.47 -23.11 -2.74
CA LEU A 33 -21.40 -24.09 -2.20
C LEU A 33 -22.70 -23.37 -1.86
N SER A 34 -23.81 -23.93 -2.27
CA SER A 34 -25.12 -23.44 -1.90
C SER A 34 -26.05 -24.59 -1.57
N GLY A 35 -26.97 -24.35 -0.65
CA GLY A 35 -27.98 -25.32 -0.25
C GLY A 35 -29.04 -24.66 0.58
N GLY A 36 -30.18 -25.34 0.71
CA GLY A 36 -31.25 -24.77 1.49
C GLY A 36 -32.50 -25.66 1.54
N THR A 37 -33.47 -25.12 2.25
CA THR A 37 -34.83 -25.61 2.35
C THR A 37 -35.79 -24.45 2.09
N ASP A 38 -37.10 -24.68 2.12
CA ASP A 38 -38.10 -23.61 1.97
C ASP A 38 -37.97 -22.47 3.00
N LYS A 39 -37.35 -22.78 4.17
CA LYS A 39 -37.20 -21.85 5.29
C LYS A 39 -35.77 -21.32 5.48
N MET A 40 -34.81 -21.89 4.78
CA MET A 40 -33.39 -21.53 4.96
C MET A 40 -32.66 -21.66 3.64
N SER A 41 -31.83 -20.66 3.30
CA SER A 41 -30.88 -20.77 2.21
C SER A 41 -29.50 -20.31 2.66
N SER A 42 -28.49 -21.08 2.27
CA SER A 42 -27.10 -20.84 2.62
C SER A 42 -26.26 -20.78 1.37
N TYR A 43 -25.33 -19.85 1.33
CA TYR A 43 -24.33 -19.74 0.28
C TYR A 43 -22.98 -19.42 0.90
N PHE A 44 -21.98 -20.13 0.48
CA PHE A 44 -20.58 -19.89 0.82
C PHE A 44 -19.75 -19.90 -0.46
N SER A 45 -18.82 -18.97 -0.59
CA SER A 45 -17.81 -19.03 -1.66
C SER A 45 -16.43 -18.57 -1.17
N TYR A 46 -15.45 -19.17 -1.78
CA TYR A 46 -14.05 -18.78 -1.66
C TYR A 46 -13.48 -18.58 -3.06
N GLY A 47 -12.76 -17.45 -3.24
CA GLY A 47 -12.04 -17.15 -4.45
C GLY A 47 -10.60 -16.74 -4.13
N ASN A 48 -9.67 -17.18 -4.98
CA ASN A 48 -8.27 -16.74 -4.95
C ASN A 48 -7.88 -16.25 -6.33
N SER A 49 -7.29 -15.03 -6.36
CA SER A 49 -6.65 -14.47 -7.54
C SER A 49 -5.19 -14.27 -7.23
N HIS A 50 -4.31 -14.92 -7.98
CA HIS A 50 -2.87 -14.76 -7.87
C HIS A 50 -2.31 -14.31 -9.21
N ALA A 51 -1.52 -13.22 -9.21
CA ALA A 51 -0.85 -12.72 -10.39
C ALA A 51 0.62 -12.46 -10.11
N ASN A 52 1.48 -12.94 -10.99
CA ASN A 52 2.87 -12.52 -11.13
C ASN A 52 2.95 -11.55 -12.31
N GLY A 53 3.49 -10.37 -12.08
CA GLY A 53 3.62 -9.36 -13.12
C GLY A 53 4.71 -9.67 -14.13
N MET A 54 4.77 -8.87 -15.20
CA MET A 54 5.82 -8.98 -16.24
C MET A 54 7.20 -8.52 -15.75
N ILE A 55 7.28 -7.84 -14.62
CA ILE A 55 8.52 -7.41 -13.98
C ILE A 55 8.79 -8.34 -12.80
N ASP A 56 10.06 -8.73 -12.62
CA ASP A 56 10.45 -9.58 -11.51
C ASP A 56 10.07 -8.96 -10.15
N ASN A 57 9.80 -9.85 -9.18
CA ASN A 57 9.38 -9.49 -7.82
C ASN A 57 8.04 -8.74 -7.70
N ASN A 58 7.33 -8.48 -8.80
CA ASN A 58 5.99 -7.94 -8.76
C ASN A 58 4.97 -9.07 -8.60
N SER A 59 4.10 -8.96 -7.61
CA SER A 59 3.02 -9.94 -7.40
C SER A 59 1.80 -9.31 -6.75
N TYR A 60 0.67 -9.92 -7.04
CA TYR A 60 -0.63 -9.62 -6.46
C TYR A 60 -1.28 -10.91 -5.99
N ASN A 61 -1.82 -10.91 -4.78
CA ASN A 61 -2.59 -12.02 -4.26
C ASN A 61 -3.83 -11.49 -3.55
N ARG A 62 -5.00 -12.07 -3.89
CA ARG A 62 -6.29 -11.71 -3.31
C ARG A 62 -7.05 -12.96 -2.94
N HIS A 63 -7.51 -13.01 -1.69
CA HIS A 63 -8.45 -13.99 -1.18
C HIS A 63 -9.79 -13.32 -0.93
N THR A 64 -10.86 -13.94 -1.34
CA THR A 64 -12.22 -13.44 -1.14
C THR A 64 -13.07 -14.55 -0.54
N PHE A 65 -13.66 -14.30 0.61
CA PHE A 65 -14.62 -15.17 1.26
C PHE A 65 -15.98 -14.49 1.25
N SER A 66 -17.01 -15.18 0.85
CA SER A 66 -18.38 -14.67 0.90
C SER A 66 -19.29 -15.69 1.58
N PHE A 67 -20.11 -15.20 2.47
CA PHE A 67 -21.13 -15.97 3.16
C PHE A 67 -22.45 -15.23 3.09
N ARG A 68 -23.51 -15.94 2.74
CA ARG A 68 -24.88 -15.44 2.79
C ARG A 68 -25.77 -16.49 3.43
N GLN A 69 -26.66 -16.04 4.28
CA GLN A 69 -27.62 -16.88 4.97
C GLN A 69 -28.95 -16.15 5.04
N SER A 70 -30.00 -16.81 4.61
CA SER A 70 -31.38 -16.35 4.75
C SER A 70 -32.17 -17.34 5.59
N PHE A 71 -32.95 -16.80 6.52
CA PHE A 71 -33.89 -17.58 7.34
C PHE A 71 -35.27 -16.96 7.23
N LYS A 72 -36.28 -17.80 7.02
CA LYS A 72 -37.68 -17.41 7.11
C LYS A 72 -38.29 -18.03 8.36
N PHE A 73 -38.80 -17.16 9.25
CA PHE A 73 -39.46 -17.54 10.48
C PHE A 73 -40.96 -17.32 10.31
N TYR A 74 -41.72 -18.37 10.24
CA TYR A 74 -43.10 -18.29 9.84
C TYR A 74 -43.24 -17.54 8.50
N ASP A 75 -44.44 -17.27 8.06
CA ASP A 75 -44.65 -16.59 6.77
C ASP A 75 -44.50 -15.06 6.84
N ARG A 76 -44.09 -14.52 7.97
CA ARG A 76 -44.12 -13.07 8.28
C ARG A 76 -42.77 -12.48 8.67
N ALA A 77 -41.78 -13.28 8.96
CA ALA A 77 -40.49 -12.77 9.40
C ALA A 77 -39.34 -13.41 8.65
N SER A 78 -38.34 -12.62 8.29
CA SER A 78 -37.08 -13.11 7.71
C SER A 78 -35.86 -12.42 8.31
N ILE A 79 -34.75 -13.12 8.29
CA ILE A 79 -33.43 -12.59 8.60
C ILE A 79 -32.49 -12.97 7.46
N ASP A 80 -31.86 -11.95 6.89
CA ASP A 80 -30.85 -12.11 5.85
C ASP A 80 -29.51 -11.62 6.38
N VAL A 81 -28.50 -12.45 6.27
CA VAL A 81 -27.12 -12.18 6.66
C VAL A 81 -26.22 -12.25 5.43
N SER A 82 -25.42 -11.22 5.22
CA SER A 82 -24.40 -11.20 4.17
C SER A 82 -23.06 -10.75 4.76
N MET A 83 -22.02 -11.53 4.55
CA MET A 83 -20.68 -11.25 5.03
C MET A 83 -19.67 -11.50 3.93
N ASN A 84 -18.71 -10.60 3.78
CA ASN A 84 -17.61 -10.74 2.84
C ASN A 84 -16.31 -10.37 3.55
N TYR A 85 -15.29 -11.16 3.34
CA TYR A 85 -13.93 -10.85 3.78
C TYR A 85 -12.99 -10.92 2.58
N ILE A 86 -12.20 -9.87 2.40
CA ILE A 86 -11.24 -9.74 1.33
C ILE A 86 -9.88 -9.44 1.94
N GLN A 87 -8.91 -10.26 1.60
CA GLN A 87 -7.51 -10.01 1.91
C GLN A 87 -6.73 -9.81 0.62
N THR A 88 -6.01 -8.70 0.52
CA THR A 88 -5.19 -8.36 -0.65
C THR A 88 -3.76 -8.10 -0.22
N LYS A 89 -2.81 -8.66 -0.96
CA LYS A 89 -1.38 -8.37 -0.80
C LYS A 89 -0.78 -8.03 -2.15
N THR A 90 -0.21 -6.84 -2.25
CA THR A 90 0.51 -6.38 -3.44
C THR A 90 1.97 -6.18 -3.09
N LYS A 91 2.87 -6.71 -3.91
CA LYS A 91 4.32 -6.57 -3.73
C LYS A 91 4.91 -5.88 -4.95
N ASN A 92 5.76 -4.89 -4.71
CA ASN A 92 6.56 -4.18 -5.72
C ASN A 92 5.74 -3.70 -6.93
N ARG A 93 4.57 -3.09 -6.66
CA ARG A 93 3.81 -2.43 -7.72
C ARG A 93 4.71 -1.37 -8.37
N PRO A 94 4.94 -1.40 -9.69
CA PRO A 94 5.74 -0.39 -10.35
C PRO A 94 5.22 1.00 -10.07
N GLY A 95 6.12 1.89 -9.64
CA GLY A 95 5.82 3.31 -9.46
C GLY A 95 5.57 3.99 -10.78
N GLY A 96 4.78 5.06 -10.78
CA GLY A 96 4.68 5.99 -11.91
C GLY A 96 5.84 7.00 -11.90
N GLY A 97 6.02 7.73 -13.00
CA GLY A 97 7.00 8.80 -13.11
C GLY A 97 8.43 8.33 -13.38
N ILE A 98 9.38 9.19 -13.05
CA ILE A 98 10.78 9.07 -13.49
C ILE A 98 11.71 8.45 -12.44
N THR A 99 11.29 8.31 -11.18
CA THR A 99 12.21 7.97 -10.08
C THR A 99 12.26 6.49 -9.76
N MET A 100 11.13 5.91 -9.41
CA MET A 100 11.02 4.52 -8.98
C MET A 100 10.42 3.61 -10.05
N ASN A 101 10.34 4.10 -11.28
CA ASN A 101 9.84 3.34 -12.42
C ASN A 101 11.00 2.66 -13.14
N PRO A 102 11.19 1.35 -13.00
CA PRO A 102 12.29 0.65 -13.67
C PRO A 102 12.19 0.72 -15.19
N ILE A 103 10.99 0.82 -15.74
CA ILE A 103 10.76 0.94 -17.18
C ILE A 103 11.32 2.25 -17.72
N TYR A 104 11.14 3.37 -16.99
CA TYR A 104 11.72 4.65 -17.38
C TYR A 104 13.24 4.54 -17.51
N HIS A 105 13.90 4.00 -16.51
CA HIS A 105 15.37 3.86 -16.51
C HIS A 105 15.85 2.87 -17.57
N LEU A 106 15.09 1.82 -17.84
CA LEU A 106 15.36 0.86 -18.90
C LEU A 106 15.35 1.52 -20.29
N TYR A 107 14.35 2.36 -20.58
CA TYR A 107 14.23 3.04 -21.87
C TYR A 107 15.20 4.22 -22.02
N MET A 108 15.63 4.82 -20.92
CA MET A 108 16.59 5.94 -20.95
C MET A 108 18.05 5.51 -21.04
N MET A 109 18.36 4.23 -20.85
CA MET A 109 19.73 3.75 -20.97
C MET A 109 20.18 3.65 -22.44
N PRO A 110 21.49 3.87 -22.73
CA PRO A 110 22.05 3.59 -24.06
C PRO A 110 21.91 2.11 -24.42
N ARG A 111 21.59 1.85 -25.68
CA ARG A 111 21.32 0.49 -26.19
C ARG A 111 22.53 -0.46 -26.19
N ASN A 112 23.73 0.07 -26.08
CA ASN A 112 24.97 -0.71 -26.03
C ASN A 112 25.41 -1.11 -24.61
N ILE A 113 24.63 -0.77 -23.59
CA ILE A 113 24.86 -1.25 -22.20
C ILE A 113 24.53 -2.74 -22.13
N ASP A 114 25.41 -3.52 -21.51
CA ASP A 114 25.15 -4.94 -21.24
C ASP A 114 24.13 -5.09 -20.10
N LEU A 115 22.85 -5.17 -20.46
CA LEU A 115 21.76 -5.34 -19.50
C LEU A 115 21.87 -6.66 -18.73
N GLY A 116 22.36 -7.72 -19.39
CA GLY A 116 22.57 -9.04 -18.77
C GLY A 116 23.63 -9.01 -17.66
N TYR A 117 24.71 -8.26 -17.86
CA TYR A 117 25.71 -8.03 -16.81
C TYR A 117 25.06 -7.36 -15.61
N TYR A 118 24.32 -6.25 -15.79
CA TYR A 118 23.71 -5.49 -14.71
C TYR A 118 22.54 -6.21 -14.05
N ARG A 119 21.94 -7.19 -14.70
CA ARG A 119 20.95 -8.08 -14.08
C ARG A 119 21.54 -8.88 -12.92
N ASN A 120 22.73 -9.43 -13.12
CA ASN A 120 23.39 -10.29 -12.13
C ASN A 120 24.27 -9.49 -11.16
N ASN A 121 24.69 -8.30 -11.57
CA ASN A 121 25.59 -7.43 -10.83
C ASN A 121 24.96 -6.05 -10.56
N TYR A 122 23.70 -6.02 -10.15
CA TYR A 122 22.98 -4.76 -9.88
C TYR A 122 23.41 -4.07 -8.59
N ARG A 123 24.18 -4.77 -7.74
CA ARG A 123 24.55 -4.37 -6.39
C ARG A 123 26.04 -4.61 -6.12
N VAL A 124 26.63 -3.69 -5.38
CA VAL A 124 27.95 -3.83 -4.75
C VAL A 124 27.72 -3.84 -3.23
N ASP A 125 28.15 -4.91 -2.55
CA ASP A 125 27.84 -5.08 -1.12
C ASP A 125 28.63 -4.16 -0.18
N ASN A 126 29.90 -3.96 -0.46
CA ASN A 126 30.80 -3.12 0.33
C ASN A 126 31.18 -1.85 -0.44
N GLY A 127 30.18 -1.12 -0.90
CA GLY A 127 30.39 0.08 -1.68
C GLY A 127 30.89 1.24 -0.85
N THR A 128 31.52 2.18 -1.53
CA THR A 128 31.92 3.48 -0.98
C THR A 128 31.42 4.58 -1.91
N TRP A 129 30.72 5.56 -1.38
CA TRP A 129 30.26 6.70 -2.17
C TRP A 129 30.28 8.00 -1.37
N LEU A 130 30.34 9.11 -2.08
CA LEU A 130 30.18 10.44 -1.53
C LEU A 130 28.69 10.81 -1.53
N THR A 131 28.21 11.26 -0.42
CA THR A 131 26.84 11.76 -0.27
C THR A 131 26.65 13.10 -0.98
N GLY A 132 25.43 13.56 -1.12
CA GLY A 132 25.13 14.93 -1.48
C GLY A 132 25.74 15.92 -0.49
N GLN A 133 25.97 17.16 -0.94
CA GLN A 133 26.48 18.20 -0.06
C GLN A 133 25.44 18.57 1.00
N GLN A 134 25.82 18.40 2.26
CA GLN A 134 24.98 18.73 3.41
C GLN A 134 25.46 20.00 4.09
N THR A 135 24.52 20.75 4.64
CA THR A 135 24.82 21.91 5.47
C THR A 135 24.49 21.56 6.91
N TYR A 136 25.45 21.66 7.79
CA TYR A 136 25.27 21.42 9.23
C TYR A 136 26.08 22.42 10.07
N PHE A 137 25.80 22.43 11.37
CA PHE A 137 26.55 23.23 12.32
C PHE A 137 27.56 22.36 13.05
N LYS A 138 28.83 22.63 12.86
CA LYS A 138 29.94 21.98 13.56
C LYS A 138 30.26 22.77 14.81
N ARG A 139 30.27 22.09 15.97
CA ARG A 139 30.69 22.71 17.22
C ARG A 139 32.22 22.82 17.25
N ASN A 140 32.72 24.01 17.56
CA ASN A 140 34.14 24.20 17.87
C ASN A 140 34.35 23.79 19.33
N LEU A 141 35.19 22.78 19.57
CA LEU A 141 35.44 22.28 20.92
C LEU A 141 36.29 23.21 21.76
N ALA A 142 37.03 24.12 21.13
CA ALA A 142 37.90 25.05 21.84
C ALA A 142 37.13 26.20 22.54
N ASP A 143 36.06 26.68 21.95
CA ASP A 143 35.29 27.84 22.42
C ASP A 143 33.77 27.58 22.52
N GLY A 144 33.31 26.39 22.16
CA GLY A 144 31.90 25.99 22.19
C GLY A 144 31.02 26.65 21.12
N THR A 145 31.60 27.42 20.20
CA THR A 145 30.85 28.08 19.12
C THR A 145 30.43 27.10 18.04
N TYR A 146 29.44 27.50 17.22
CA TYR A 146 28.94 26.69 16.11
C TYR A 146 29.28 27.36 14.78
N THR A 147 29.95 26.65 13.90
CA THR A 147 30.25 27.11 12.54
C THR A 147 29.37 26.33 11.54
N LYS A 148 28.72 27.06 10.63
CA LYS A 148 27.98 26.50 9.52
C LYS A 148 28.92 25.93 8.46
N VAL A 149 28.88 24.66 8.24
CA VAL A 149 29.76 23.91 7.31
C VAL A 149 28.96 23.29 6.20
N LYS A 150 29.54 23.24 5.01
CA LYS A 150 29.01 22.49 3.86
C LYS A 150 30.01 21.40 3.48
N GLU A 151 29.66 20.17 3.74
CA GLU A 151 30.53 19.03 3.46
C GLU A 151 29.78 17.89 2.79
N ARG A 152 30.55 17.01 2.12
CA ARG A 152 30.08 15.71 1.66
C ARG A 152 30.59 14.64 2.60
N GLY A 153 29.70 13.81 3.09
CA GLY A 153 30.06 12.63 3.87
C GLY A 153 30.49 11.48 2.94
N THR A 154 31.31 10.59 3.47
CA THR A 154 31.64 9.32 2.81
C THR A 154 30.92 8.20 3.55
N VAL A 155 30.20 7.36 2.78
CA VAL A 155 29.57 6.13 3.28
C VAL A 155 30.39 4.95 2.75
N THR A 156 30.77 4.03 3.63
CA THR A 156 31.59 2.85 3.28
C THR A 156 30.97 1.60 3.88
N GLY A 157 31.15 0.46 3.22
CA GLY A 157 30.73 -0.84 3.72
C GLY A 157 29.23 -1.09 3.64
N GLN A 158 28.51 -0.34 2.82
CA GLN A 158 27.08 -0.48 2.63
C GLN A 158 26.73 -0.93 1.21
N PRO A 159 25.60 -1.62 1.03
CA PRO A 159 25.09 -1.94 -0.29
C PRO A 159 24.85 -0.67 -1.12
N MET A 160 25.38 -0.63 -2.32
CA MET A 160 25.13 0.43 -3.29
C MET A 160 24.77 -0.15 -4.65
N GLN A 161 24.03 0.63 -5.46
CA GLN A 161 23.74 0.20 -6.82
C GLN A 161 24.99 0.19 -7.69
N ASN A 162 25.09 -0.80 -8.53
CA ASN A 162 26.08 -0.85 -9.60
C ASN A 162 25.41 -0.38 -10.89
N TRP A 163 25.76 0.83 -11.34
CA TRP A 163 25.16 1.42 -12.55
C TRP A 163 26.07 2.46 -13.20
N ALA A 164 26.37 2.28 -14.48
CA ALA A 164 27.22 3.19 -15.23
C ALA A 164 26.69 4.63 -15.31
N TYR A 165 25.37 4.81 -15.24
CA TYR A 165 24.70 6.12 -15.41
C TYR A 165 24.15 6.70 -14.11
N SER A 166 24.55 6.22 -12.98
CA SER A 166 24.10 6.74 -11.68
C SER A 166 24.40 8.24 -11.49
N ALA A 167 25.54 8.71 -12.01
CA ALA A 167 25.92 10.12 -11.98
C ALA A 167 25.03 11.03 -12.85
N GLN A 168 24.27 10.46 -13.77
CA GLN A 168 23.38 11.17 -14.70
C GLN A 168 21.91 11.15 -14.24
N GLY A 169 21.67 10.78 -13.02
CA GLY A 169 20.31 10.76 -12.48
C GLY A 169 19.48 9.55 -12.93
N GLN A 170 20.14 8.43 -13.16
CA GLN A 170 19.50 7.18 -13.52
C GLN A 170 19.78 6.09 -12.50
N ASN A 171 18.83 5.19 -12.34
CA ASN A 171 18.96 4.00 -11.51
C ASN A 171 19.16 2.76 -12.38
N ASN A 172 19.89 1.79 -11.86
CA ASN A 172 19.86 0.45 -12.42
C ASN A 172 18.43 -0.11 -12.27
N PRO A 173 17.77 -0.51 -13.38
CA PRO A 173 16.43 -1.08 -13.31
C PRO A 173 16.33 -2.30 -12.39
N TYR A 174 17.36 -3.15 -12.36
CA TYR A 174 17.40 -4.34 -11.51
C TYR A 174 17.64 -4.00 -10.03
N TRP A 175 18.35 -2.91 -9.73
CA TRP A 175 18.45 -2.38 -8.37
C TRP A 175 17.05 -1.99 -7.84
N LEU A 176 16.27 -1.30 -8.66
CA LEU A 176 14.94 -0.86 -8.27
C LEU A 176 14.00 -2.03 -7.94
N ILE A 177 14.05 -3.10 -8.72
CA ILE A 177 13.13 -4.23 -8.56
C ILE A 177 13.60 -5.27 -7.55
N ASN A 178 14.91 -5.37 -7.29
CA ASN A 178 15.46 -6.40 -6.42
C ASN A 178 15.81 -5.87 -5.02
N GLN A 179 16.35 -4.66 -4.94
CA GLN A 179 16.81 -4.08 -3.68
C GLN A 179 15.73 -3.26 -2.98
N ASN A 180 15.03 -2.41 -3.73
CA ASN A 180 13.96 -1.61 -3.16
C ASN A 180 12.67 -2.43 -3.10
N SER A 181 12.00 -2.39 -1.96
CA SER A 181 10.78 -3.16 -1.76
C SER A 181 9.61 -2.27 -1.37
N SER A 182 8.45 -2.63 -1.88
CA SER A 182 7.17 -2.03 -1.50
C SER A 182 6.14 -3.14 -1.33
N VAL A 183 5.51 -3.19 -0.17
CA VAL A 183 4.48 -4.18 0.14
C VAL A 183 3.26 -3.44 0.67
N ALA A 184 2.11 -3.68 0.08
CA ALA A 184 0.82 -3.22 0.58
C ALA A 184 -0.07 -4.41 0.91
N LYS A 185 -0.74 -4.33 2.06
CA LYS A 185 -1.72 -5.32 2.52
C LYS A 185 -3.02 -4.61 2.85
N GLU A 186 -4.11 -5.19 2.43
CA GLU A 186 -5.45 -4.72 2.75
C GLU A 186 -6.29 -5.89 3.22
N ASP A 187 -6.89 -5.74 4.40
CA ASP A 187 -7.90 -6.63 4.94
C ASP A 187 -9.21 -5.84 5.02
N ARG A 188 -10.24 -6.31 4.33
CA ARG A 188 -11.56 -5.68 4.34
C ARG A 188 -12.63 -6.71 4.70
N PHE A 189 -13.42 -6.37 5.68
CA PHE A 189 -14.63 -7.07 6.06
C PHE A 189 -15.82 -6.16 5.82
N PHE A 190 -16.81 -6.61 5.09
CA PHE A 190 -18.07 -5.89 4.97
C PHE A 190 -19.25 -6.85 4.94
N GLY A 191 -20.32 -6.42 5.56
CA GLY A 191 -21.51 -7.25 5.65
C GLY A 191 -22.68 -6.49 6.27
N ASN A 192 -23.82 -7.13 6.19
CA ASN A 192 -25.05 -6.64 6.82
C ASN A 192 -25.91 -7.79 7.35
N ILE A 193 -26.74 -7.43 8.30
CA ILE A 193 -27.83 -8.24 8.80
C ILE A 193 -29.11 -7.43 8.58
N THR A 194 -30.08 -7.99 7.89
CA THR A 194 -31.38 -7.38 7.62
C THR A 194 -32.46 -8.26 8.20
N GLY A 195 -33.26 -7.71 9.10
CA GLY A 195 -34.48 -8.34 9.61
C GLY A 195 -35.69 -7.68 8.98
N SER A 196 -36.65 -8.47 8.53
CA SER A 196 -37.92 -8.00 7.98
C SER A 196 -39.08 -8.67 8.70
N LEU A 197 -40.10 -7.91 9.00
CA LEU A 197 -41.30 -8.40 9.68
C LEU A 197 -42.55 -7.77 9.07
N ASP A 198 -43.45 -8.61 8.59
CA ASP A 198 -44.81 -8.21 8.20
C ASP A 198 -45.68 -8.11 9.47
N ILE A 199 -45.88 -6.88 9.94
CA ILE A 199 -46.61 -6.59 11.19
C ILE A 199 -48.10 -6.82 11.00
N TYR A 200 -48.61 -6.26 9.91
CA TYR A 200 -50.04 -6.28 9.59
C TYR A 200 -50.21 -6.25 8.06
N ASP A 201 -51.43 -6.52 7.58
CA ASP A 201 -51.75 -6.46 6.17
C ASP A 201 -51.45 -5.06 5.58
N GLY A 202 -50.47 -5.02 4.67
CA GLY A 202 -49.96 -3.80 4.07
C GLY A 202 -48.87 -3.09 4.89
N LEU A 203 -48.58 -3.44 6.14
CA LEU A 203 -47.56 -2.82 6.99
C LEU A 203 -46.40 -3.76 7.27
N SER A 204 -45.20 -3.39 6.84
CA SER A 204 -43.94 -4.12 7.14
C SER A 204 -42.94 -3.22 7.86
N PHE A 205 -42.07 -3.86 8.64
CA PHE A 205 -40.94 -3.25 9.31
C PHE A 205 -39.67 -3.92 8.84
N GLN A 206 -38.64 -3.14 8.57
CA GLN A 206 -37.31 -3.60 8.23
C GLN A 206 -36.29 -2.93 9.13
N ALA A 207 -35.38 -3.71 9.67
CA ALA A 207 -34.19 -3.23 10.36
C ALA A 207 -32.94 -3.77 9.68
N ARG A 208 -31.96 -2.90 9.42
CA ARG A 208 -30.68 -3.28 8.84
C ARG A 208 -29.53 -2.72 9.65
N LEU A 209 -28.58 -3.58 9.92
CA LEU A 209 -27.28 -3.23 10.48
C LEU A 209 -26.19 -3.63 9.49
N GLY A 210 -25.32 -2.70 9.13
CA GLY A 210 -24.22 -2.93 8.22
C GLY A 210 -22.89 -2.46 8.83
N MET A 211 -21.83 -3.16 8.48
CA MET A 211 -20.46 -2.78 8.83
C MET A 211 -19.54 -2.93 7.61
N ASP A 212 -18.69 -1.94 7.39
CA ASP A 212 -17.53 -2.02 6.48
C ASP A 212 -16.29 -1.64 7.28
N PHE A 213 -15.38 -2.59 7.37
CA PHE A 213 -14.14 -2.46 8.10
C PHE A 213 -12.99 -2.67 7.13
N THR A 214 -12.11 -1.69 6.99
CA THR A 214 -10.92 -1.78 6.16
C THR A 214 -9.68 -1.49 7.00
N LYS A 215 -8.73 -2.39 6.96
CA LYS A 215 -7.37 -2.23 7.47
C LYS A 215 -6.41 -2.19 6.29
N TYR A 216 -5.63 -1.13 6.18
CA TYR A 216 -4.60 -0.99 5.17
C TYR A 216 -3.24 -0.79 5.83
N GLU A 217 -2.24 -1.50 5.34
CA GLU A 217 -0.86 -1.41 5.78
C GLU A 217 0.05 -1.36 4.55
N SER A 218 0.96 -0.41 4.52
CA SER A 218 1.98 -0.36 3.48
C SER A 218 3.36 -0.12 4.08
N GLU A 219 4.34 -0.80 3.51
CA GLU A 219 5.74 -0.70 3.85
C GLU A 219 6.55 -0.47 2.58
N SER A 220 7.47 0.49 2.59
CA SER A 220 8.37 0.75 1.49
C SER A 220 9.79 0.99 2.01
N LYS A 221 10.75 0.30 1.42
CA LYS A 221 12.17 0.47 1.69
C LYS A 221 12.86 0.96 0.44
N ARG A 222 13.58 2.03 0.60
CA ARG A 222 14.41 2.62 -0.45
C ARG A 222 15.84 2.67 0.06
N TYR A 223 16.71 1.90 -0.55
CA TYR A 223 18.09 1.82 -0.13
C TYR A 223 18.89 3.02 -0.61
N ALA A 224 19.96 3.32 0.12
CA ALA A 224 20.92 4.35 -0.26
C ALA A 224 21.43 4.15 -1.67
N THR A 225 21.87 5.23 -2.30
CA THR A 225 22.29 5.32 -3.70
C THR A 225 21.17 5.24 -4.74
N THR A 226 19.92 5.00 -4.34
CA THR A 226 18.79 5.14 -5.24
C THR A 226 18.60 6.62 -5.56
N TRP A 227 18.79 6.98 -6.83
CA TRP A 227 18.66 8.36 -7.27
C TRP A 227 17.20 8.81 -7.31
N LEU A 228 16.96 10.03 -6.83
CA LEU A 228 15.68 10.72 -6.86
C LEU A 228 15.91 12.18 -7.27
N PRO A 229 15.14 12.73 -8.24
CA PRO A 229 15.19 14.14 -8.54
C PRO A 229 14.74 14.96 -7.33
N ALA A 230 15.43 16.01 -7.03
CA ALA A 230 15.11 17.00 -5.98
C ALA A 230 15.17 16.50 -4.52
N SER A 231 15.40 15.24 -4.23
CA SER A 231 15.66 14.78 -2.86
C SER A 231 17.02 14.08 -2.79
N MET A 232 17.85 14.50 -1.87
CA MET A 232 19.16 13.89 -1.62
C MET A 232 19.01 12.70 -0.67
N GLU A 233 18.15 11.75 -1.00
CA GLU A 233 17.97 10.54 -0.20
C GLU A 233 19.10 9.52 -0.46
N ASP A 234 20.33 10.00 -0.52
CA ASP A 234 21.52 9.18 -0.75
C ASP A 234 21.75 8.13 0.34
N LEU A 235 21.10 8.28 1.49
CA LEU A 235 21.27 7.44 2.67
C LEU A 235 20.16 6.42 2.89
N GLY A 236 19.12 6.46 2.06
CA GLY A 236 17.97 5.56 2.14
C GLY A 236 16.77 6.13 2.89
N ARG A 237 15.63 5.49 2.67
CA ARG A 237 14.36 5.88 3.28
C ARG A 237 13.52 4.66 3.61
N TYR A 238 12.95 4.64 4.79
CA TYR A 238 11.93 3.70 5.21
C TYR A 238 10.62 4.43 5.41
N TRP A 239 9.57 3.92 4.79
CA TRP A 239 8.22 4.43 4.98
C TRP A 239 7.29 3.29 5.32
N TRP A 240 6.53 3.48 6.38
CA TRP A 240 5.48 2.58 6.81
C TRP A 240 4.23 3.38 7.14
N SER A 241 3.09 2.90 6.69
CA SER A 241 1.80 3.49 7.02
C SER A 241 0.77 2.41 7.34
N TYR A 242 -0.08 2.75 8.26
CA TYR A 242 -1.18 1.94 8.71
C TYR A 242 -2.43 2.80 8.78
N SER A 243 -3.54 2.32 8.24
CA SER A 243 -4.84 2.96 8.42
C SER A 243 -5.92 1.92 8.67
N LYS A 244 -6.88 2.31 9.48
CA LYS A 244 -8.05 1.52 9.83
C LYS A 244 -9.28 2.40 9.69
N THR A 245 -10.22 2.00 8.85
CA THR A 245 -11.52 2.66 8.69
C THR A 245 -12.61 1.69 9.08
N THR A 246 -13.56 2.18 9.87
CA THR A 246 -14.75 1.43 10.28
C THR A 246 -15.97 2.28 9.97
N ASP A 247 -16.82 1.77 9.10
CA ASP A 247 -18.12 2.34 8.77
C ASP A 247 -19.20 1.45 9.36
N LEU A 248 -20.06 2.06 10.17
CA LEU A 248 -21.26 1.43 10.72
C LEU A 248 -22.48 2.11 10.13
N TYR A 249 -23.39 1.32 9.63
CA TYR A 249 -24.63 1.75 9.04
C TYR A 249 -25.81 1.07 9.74
N THR A 250 -26.86 1.82 9.99
CA THR A 250 -28.11 1.28 10.53
C THR A 250 -29.29 1.98 9.89
N ASP A 251 -30.31 1.23 9.54
CA ASP A 251 -31.61 1.77 9.15
C ASP A 251 -32.75 0.98 9.79
N PHE A 252 -33.83 1.72 10.07
CA PHE A 252 -35.10 1.19 10.54
C PHE A 252 -36.18 1.82 9.66
N MET A 253 -36.97 1.00 8.98
CA MET A 253 -37.99 1.46 8.03
C MET A 253 -39.32 0.78 8.27
N PHE A 254 -40.38 1.55 8.29
CA PHE A 254 -41.76 1.11 8.17
C PHE A 254 -42.25 1.38 6.77
N ASN A 255 -42.76 0.36 6.13
CA ASN A 255 -43.33 0.44 4.78
C ASN A 255 -44.82 0.06 4.88
N TYR A 256 -45.67 0.95 4.37
CA TYR A 256 -47.10 0.71 4.27
C TYR A 256 -47.48 0.72 2.78
N ASN A 257 -48.12 -0.36 2.33
CA ASN A 257 -48.61 -0.51 0.97
C ASN A 257 -49.98 -1.20 1.02
N LYS A 258 -51.01 -0.49 0.66
CA LYS A 258 -52.38 -1.07 0.66
C LYS A 258 -53.25 -0.45 -0.41
N THR A 259 -54.04 -1.28 -1.06
CA THR A 259 -55.06 -0.90 -2.05
C THR A 259 -56.41 -0.78 -1.34
N PHE A 260 -57.08 0.36 -1.53
CA PHE A 260 -58.42 0.67 -1.04
C PHE A 260 -59.32 0.96 -2.25
N GLY A 261 -60.02 -0.03 -2.72
CA GLY A 261 -60.81 0.10 -3.96
C GLY A 261 -59.94 0.48 -5.15
N ASP A 262 -60.12 1.65 -5.71
CA ASP A 262 -59.35 2.19 -6.84
C ASP A 262 -58.14 2.98 -6.41
N TRP A 263 -57.80 3.04 -5.13
CA TRP A 263 -56.68 3.80 -4.57
C TRP A 263 -55.57 2.90 -4.05
N ASP A 264 -54.35 3.09 -4.57
CA ASP A 264 -53.14 2.47 -4.04
C ASP A 264 -52.42 3.49 -3.17
N VAL A 265 -52.26 3.15 -1.89
CA VAL A 265 -51.59 4.01 -0.91
C VAL A 265 -50.27 3.37 -0.53
N SER A 266 -49.15 4.10 -0.76
CA SER A 266 -47.80 3.72 -0.37
C SER A 266 -47.20 4.81 0.50
N ALA A 267 -46.63 4.41 1.64
CA ALA A 267 -45.92 5.32 2.55
C ALA A 267 -44.69 4.60 3.13
N THR A 268 -43.59 5.32 3.27
CA THR A 268 -42.37 4.82 3.94
C THR A 268 -41.94 5.86 4.96
N ALA A 269 -41.68 5.43 6.19
CA ALA A 269 -41.09 6.25 7.24
C ALA A 269 -39.93 5.49 7.90
N GLY A 270 -38.86 6.18 8.22
CA GLY A 270 -37.71 5.50 8.80
C GLY A 270 -36.64 6.41 9.35
N TYR A 271 -35.62 5.77 9.89
CA TYR A 271 -34.42 6.40 10.42
C TYR A 271 -33.18 5.74 9.81
N VAL A 272 -32.20 6.55 9.39
CA VAL A 272 -30.91 6.10 8.87
C VAL A 272 -29.80 6.69 9.74
N GLY A 273 -28.90 5.86 10.22
CA GLY A 273 -27.71 6.26 10.95
C GLY A 273 -26.45 5.78 10.25
N HIS A 274 -25.44 6.64 10.18
CA HIS A 274 -24.12 6.29 9.63
C HIS A 274 -23.03 6.87 10.53
N ILE A 275 -22.06 6.04 10.87
CA ILE A 275 -20.91 6.41 11.71
C ILE A 275 -19.65 5.93 10.99
N ARG A 276 -18.76 6.86 10.67
CA ARG A 276 -17.42 6.55 10.14
C ARG A 276 -16.36 6.92 11.16
N LYS A 277 -15.45 5.99 11.41
CA LYS A 277 -14.26 6.20 12.22
C LYS A 277 -13.03 5.81 11.41
N THR A 278 -12.09 6.74 11.30
CA THR A 278 -10.81 6.50 10.65
C THR A 278 -9.69 6.73 11.65
N PHE A 279 -8.76 5.79 11.71
CA PHE A 279 -7.54 5.88 12.48
C PHE A 279 -6.38 5.66 11.52
N GLY A 280 -5.37 6.53 11.56
CA GLY A 280 -4.16 6.40 10.76
C GLY A 280 -2.92 6.58 11.63
N HIS A 281 -1.89 5.82 11.32
CA HIS A 281 -0.56 5.93 11.91
C HIS A 281 0.48 5.64 10.84
N GLY A 282 1.59 6.38 10.85
CA GLY A 282 2.65 6.16 9.89
C GLY A 282 3.98 6.68 10.40
N ASN A 283 5.05 6.06 9.95
CA ASN A 283 6.41 6.50 10.16
C ASN A 283 7.08 6.70 8.81
N ASP A 284 7.75 7.83 8.67
CA ASP A 284 8.60 8.12 7.53
C ASP A 284 10.00 8.43 8.08
N VAL A 285 10.89 7.49 7.91
CA VAL A 285 12.27 7.60 8.40
C VAL A 285 13.19 7.73 7.21
N THR A 286 13.73 8.90 7.03
CA THR A 286 14.84 9.14 6.11
C THR A 286 16.12 9.02 6.91
N ALA A 287 17.03 8.16 6.48
CA ALA A 287 18.36 8.12 7.08
C ALA A 287 19.03 9.46 6.82
N THR A 288 19.34 10.18 7.89
CA THR A 288 19.92 11.52 7.85
C THR A 288 21.28 11.53 8.50
N TYR A 289 21.99 12.61 8.29
CA TYR A 289 23.20 12.90 9.05
C TYR A 289 22.85 13.16 10.51
N TYR A 290 23.55 12.50 11.41
CA TYR A 290 23.39 12.76 12.83
C TYR A 290 24.16 14.03 13.23
N TYR A 291 23.45 15.03 13.71
CA TYR A 291 24.02 16.25 14.28
C TYR A 291 24.24 16.05 15.78
N GLY A 292 25.32 15.43 16.14
CA GLY A 292 25.71 15.32 17.56
C GLY A 292 26.97 16.12 17.85
N ASP A 293 27.37 16.16 19.11
CA ASP A 293 28.63 16.76 19.60
C ASP A 293 29.91 16.04 19.11
N ARG A 294 29.84 15.46 17.91
CA ARG A 294 30.94 14.68 17.35
C ARG A 294 31.74 15.51 16.34
N GLU A 295 33.02 15.28 16.35
CA GLU A 295 33.96 15.92 15.40
C GLU A 295 33.72 15.47 13.95
N HIS A 296 33.00 14.37 13.74
CA HIS A 296 32.74 13.82 12.42
C HIS A 296 31.25 13.64 12.16
N LEU A 297 30.85 13.92 10.93
CA LEU A 297 29.53 13.65 10.42
C LEU A 297 29.29 12.12 10.40
N SER A 298 28.42 11.65 11.25
CA SER A 298 28.01 10.24 11.26
C SER A 298 26.88 10.03 10.24
N THR A 299 27.11 9.18 9.27
CA THR A 299 26.10 8.80 8.27
C THR A 299 25.45 7.50 8.65
N MET A 300 24.12 7.49 8.69
CA MET A 300 23.31 6.30 9.00
C MET A 300 22.62 5.79 7.74
N ALA A 301 23.43 5.34 6.76
CA ALA A 301 22.88 4.79 5.53
C ALA A 301 22.07 3.52 5.80
N ASN A 302 20.96 3.37 5.07
CA ASN A 302 20.06 2.21 5.17
C ASN A 302 19.51 1.96 6.59
N TYR A 303 19.33 3.03 7.37
CA TYR A 303 18.70 2.93 8.68
C TYR A 303 17.18 2.88 8.54
N PHE A 304 16.60 1.74 8.84
CA PHE A 304 15.16 1.47 8.69
C PHE A 304 14.49 1.17 10.04
N SER A 305 14.74 2.00 11.05
CA SER A 305 14.09 1.87 12.34
C SER A 305 12.76 2.62 12.39
N THR A 306 11.74 1.98 12.94
CA THR A 306 10.45 2.57 13.26
C THR A 306 10.35 3.04 14.71
N ALA A 307 11.48 3.03 15.45
CA ALA A 307 11.48 3.45 16.84
C ALA A 307 11.02 4.91 16.98
N ALA A 308 10.15 5.16 17.95
CA ALA A 308 9.69 6.50 18.27
C ALA A 308 10.89 7.39 18.62
N GLY A 309 10.98 8.56 17.98
CA GLY A 309 12.07 9.52 18.17
C GLY A 309 13.25 9.37 17.21
N GLY A 310 13.19 8.47 16.23
CA GLY A 310 14.15 8.45 15.13
C GLY A 310 14.00 9.66 14.22
N PRO A 311 15.08 10.05 13.48
CA PRO A 311 14.99 11.13 12.51
C PRO A 311 13.88 10.87 11.49
N GLY A 312 13.00 11.83 11.25
CA GLY A 312 11.89 11.71 10.31
C GLY A 312 10.66 10.93 10.82
N ALA A 313 10.62 10.59 12.11
CA ALA A 313 9.40 9.98 12.69
C ALA A 313 8.23 10.96 12.59
N THR A 314 7.12 10.51 11.99
CA THR A 314 5.88 11.29 11.93
C THR A 314 4.99 10.98 13.12
N SER A 315 4.30 11.99 13.61
CA SER A 315 3.33 11.81 14.68
C SER A 315 2.12 11.00 14.18
N PRO A 316 1.52 10.15 15.01
CA PRO A 316 0.28 9.47 14.66
C PRO A 316 -0.83 10.49 14.40
N SER A 317 -1.61 10.25 13.35
CA SER A 317 -2.80 11.04 13.05
C SER A 317 -4.06 10.23 13.31
N GLN A 318 -5.04 10.83 13.95
CA GLN A 318 -6.36 10.25 14.16
C GLN A 318 -7.41 11.22 13.65
N SER A 319 -8.31 10.76 12.79
CA SER A 319 -9.48 11.51 12.37
C SER A 319 -10.74 10.68 12.67
N SER A 320 -11.79 11.34 13.09
CA SER A 320 -13.10 10.72 13.26
C SER A 320 -14.18 11.65 12.70
N ASP A 321 -14.93 11.18 11.73
CA ASP A 321 -16.08 11.88 11.17
C ASP A 321 -17.38 11.21 11.64
N TRP A 322 -18.31 12.02 12.13
CA TRP A 322 -19.61 11.57 12.58
C TRP A 322 -20.69 12.19 11.70
N ASN A 323 -21.25 11.40 10.82
CA ASN A 323 -22.43 11.82 10.05
C ASN A 323 -23.67 11.12 10.59
N LYS A 324 -24.65 11.89 11.00
CA LYS A 324 -25.98 11.42 11.40
C LYS A 324 -27.00 12.07 10.47
N GLY A 325 -27.80 11.26 9.82
CA GLY A 325 -28.90 11.73 8.97
C GLY A 325 -30.21 11.07 9.35
N ALA A 326 -31.27 11.84 9.37
CA ALA A 326 -32.64 11.33 9.45
C ALA A 326 -33.30 11.56 8.07
N VAL A 327 -33.96 10.55 7.54
CA VAL A 327 -34.81 10.65 6.36
C VAL A 327 -36.25 10.53 6.82
N VAL A 328 -37.05 11.54 6.53
CA VAL A 328 -38.49 11.56 6.79
C VAL A 328 -39.20 11.16 5.52
#